data_638a836f9f6bcabe9fc604a0d80451f9
#
_entry.id   638a836f9f6bcabe9fc604a0d80451f9
#
_cell.length_a   1.000
_cell.length_b   1.000
_cell.length_c   1.000
_cell.angle_alpha   90.00
_cell.angle_beta   90.00
_cell.angle_gamma   90.00
#
_symmetry.space_group_name_H-M   'P 1'
#
loop_
_entity.id
_entity.type
_entity.pdbx_description
1 polymer ?
#
loop_
_entity_poly.entity_id
_entity_poly.type
_entity_poly.pdbx_seq_one_letter_code
_entity_poly.pdbx_strand_id
1 'polypeptide(L)'
;MKNHRLRAFTLTDLLVLVACLSVLGTLLVTQFSRMRANSRRTTCAGNLARVSRAILDYANDHRQSLPAGDPSDHRDIWWWYKEMVKSYAGLRGESSAQDTLFACPEDRGYSSPTPFHRNPHFDYSSYVFNGVTLPGMPNISGLPLAAVKRPERTLLVMEWTAHAPLSWHESRTGRQNAPFYSDAKSVVGFVDGHVSFTPIYFDGYNAAYTQDPINGYDYQYSAK
;
A
#
# COMPACT_ATOMS: atom_id res chain seq x y z
N MET A 1 38.65 0.17 -60.42
CA MET A 1 38.00 -0.69 -59.34
C MET A 1 38.74 -0.42 -58.08
N LYS A 2 38.07 0.21 -57.02
CA LYS A 2 38.63 0.46 -55.69
C LYS A 2 38.48 -0.82 -54.87
N ASN A 3 39.59 -1.47 -54.56
CA ASN A 3 39.61 -2.61 -53.62
C ASN A 3 39.32 -2.09 -52.22
N HIS A 4 38.08 -2.28 -51.71
CA HIS A 4 37.76 -2.15 -50.31
C HIS A 4 38.41 -3.31 -49.56
N ARG A 5 39.55 -3.07 -48.88
CA ARG A 5 40.10 -4.00 -47.92
C ARG A 5 39.14 -4.09 -46.72
N LEU A 6 38.45 -5.18 -46.60
CA LEU A 6 37.70 -5.53 -45.38
C LEU A 6 38.73 -5.65 -44.25
N ARG A 7 38.65 -4.78 -43.26
CA ARG A 7 39.47 -4.88 -42.03
C ARG A 7 39.04 -6.13 -41.29
N ALA A 8 39.99 -6.99 -40.98
CA ALA A 8 39.73 -8.16 -40.16
C ALA A 8 39.40 -7.71 -38.73
N PHE A 9 38.42 -8.35 -38.13
CA PHE A 9 38.00 -8.12 -36.74
C PHE A 9 39.12 -8.56 -35.79
N THR A 10 39.54 -7.68 -34.89
CA THR A 10 40.63 -7.96 -33.94
C THR A 10 40.11 -8.47 -32.62
N LEU A 11 40.94 -9.16 -31.82
CA LEU A 11 40.59 -9.55 -30.46
C LEU A 11 40.21 -8.35 -29.59
N THR A 12 40.83 -7.22 -29.80
CA THR A 12 40.54 -5.95 -29.10
C THR A 12 39.15 -5.44 -29.44
N ASP A 13 38.71 -5.53 -30.69
CA ASP A 13 37.35 -5.13 -31.10
C ASP A 13 36.32 -6.01 -30.43
N LEU A 14 36.59 -7.32 -30.29
CA LEU A 14 35.71 -8.25 -29.58
C LEU A 14 35.64 -7.91 -28.11
N LEU A 15 36.75 -7.64 -27.44
CA LEU A 15 36.78 -7.28 -26.02
C LEU A 15 36.01 -5.97 -25.75
N VAL A 16 36.19 -4.95 -26.57
CA VAL A 16 35.46 -3.69 -26.47
C VAL A 16 33.97 -3.93 -26.66
N LEU A 17 33.56 -4.73 -27.64
CA LEU A 17 32.17 -5.04 -27.88
C LEU A 17 31.53 -5.75 -26.65
N VAL A 18 32.21 -6.75 -26.12
CA VAL A 18 31.71 -7.48 -24.90
C VAL A 18 31.62 -6.55 -23.71
N ALA A 19 32.61 -5.67 -23.49
CA ALA A 19 32.58 -4.69 -22.43
C ALA A 19 31.38 -3.72 -22.58
N CYS A 20 31.16 -3.18 -23.76
CA CYS A 20 30.02 -2.30 -24.03
C CYS A 20 28.68 -3.01 -23.84
N LEU A 21 28.53 -4.23 -24.32
CA LEU A 21 27.30 -5.02 -24.13
C LEU A 21 27.04 -5.34 -22.66
N SER A 22 28.10 -5.61 -21.86
CA SER A 22 27.98 -5.86 -20.43
C SER A 22 27.48 -4.62 -19.67
N VAL A 23 28.04 -3.44 -19.99
CA VAL A 23 27.59 -2.17 -19.38
C VAL A 23 26.14 -1.88 -19.77
N LEU A 24 25.79 -2.00 -21.05
CA LEU A 24 24.41 -1.79 -21.52
C LEU A 24 23.45 -2.78 -20.87
N GLY A 25 23.83 -4.04 -20.75
CA GLY A 25 23.02 -5.08 -20.08
C GLY A 25 22.73 -4.74 -18.62
N THR A 26 23.74 -4.32 -17.87
CA THR A 26 23.53 -3.92 -16.45
C THR A 26 22.60 -2.72 -16.29
N LEU A 27 22.75 -1.71 -17.16
CA LEU A 27 21.86 -0.53 -17.18
C LEU A 27 20.40 -0.93 -17.50
N LEU A 28 20.20 -1.79 -18.47
CA LEU A 28 18.87 -2.27 -18.84
C LEU A 28 18.21 -3.02 -17.69
N VAL A 29 18.91 -3.96 -17.03
CA VAL A 29 18.37 -4.73 -15.90
C VAL A 29 17.94 -3.81 -14.75
N THR A 30 18.73 -2.78 -14.42
CA THR A 30 18.39 -1.84 -13.35
C THR A 30 17.15 -1.01 -13.70
N GLN A 31 17.01 -0.56 -14.95
CA GLN A 31 15.83 0.17 -15.40
C GLN A 31 14.57 -0.70 -15.39
N PHE A 32 14.65 -1.95 -15.88
CA PHE A 32 13.52 -2.88 -15.82
C PHE A 32 13.05 -3.15 -14.41
N SER A 33 13.97 -3.30 -13.45
CA SER A 33 13.63 -3.51 -12.03
C SER A 33 12.87 -2.32 -11.46
N ARG A 34 13.33 -1.09 -11.74
CA ARG A 34 12.65 0.15 -11.31
C ARG A 34 11.27 0.31 -11.95
N MET A 35 11.16 0.04 -13.25
CA MET A 35 9.87 0.10 -13.96
C MET A 35 8.87 -0.88 -13.38
N ARG A 36 9.31 -2.10 -13.08
CA ARG A 36 8.47 -3.14 -12.47
C ARG A 36 8.00 -2.74 -11.07
N ALA A 37 8.88 -2.20 -10.23
CA ALA A 37 8.53 -1.69 -8.90
C ALA A 37 7.51 -0.53 -8.98
N ASN A 38 7.72 0.43 -9.88
CA ASN A 38 6.79 1.53 -10.11
C ASN A 38 5.42 1.04 -10.61
N SER A 39 5.40 0.08 -11.55
CA SER A 39 4.16 -0.50 -12.06
C SER A 39 3.35 -1.16 -10.94
N ARG A 40 4.00 -1.95 -10.08
CA ARG A 40 3.32 -2.59 -8.96
C ARG A 40 2.79 -1.58 -7.95
N ARG A 41 3.56 -0.54 -7.61
CA ARG A 41 3.10 0.56 -6.75
C ARG A 41 1.88 1.27 -7.36
N THR A 42 1.90 1.54 -8.66
CA THR A 42 0.75 2.12 -9.36
C THR A 42 -0.47 1.20 -9.29
N THR A 43 -0.28 -0.11 -9.40
CA THR A 43 -1.37 -1.08 -9.21
C THR A 43 -1.93 -1.02 -7.79
N CYS A 44 -1.06 -0.98 -6.75
CA CYS A 44 -1.52 -0.84 -5.36
C CYS A 44 -2.31 0.46 -5.17
N ALA A 45 -1.83 1.59 -5.69
CA ALA A 45 -2.53 2.86 -5.62
C ALA A 45 -3.88 2.84 -6.35
N GLY A 46 -3.94 2.25 -7.54
CA GLY A 46 -5.17 2.10 -8.30
C GLY A 46 -6.20 1.20 -7.59
N ASN A 47 -5.75 0.10 -7.00
CA ASN A 47 -6.60 -0.77 -6.20
C ASN A 47 -7.12 -0.03 -4.96
N LEU A 48 -6.22 0.65 -4.23
CA LEU A 48 -6.60 1.41 -3.04
C LEU A 48 -7.61 2.53 -3.35
N ALA A 49 -7.44 3.23 -4.49
CA ALA A 49 -8.40 4.25 -4.93
C ALA A 49 -9.81 3.68 -5.16
N ARG A 50 -9.90 2.46 -5.74
CA ARG A 50 -11.17 1.77 -5.93
C ARG A 50 -11.78 1.31 -4.61
N VAL A 51 -10.97 0.84 -3.66
CA VAL A 51 -11.41 0.49 -2.31
C VAL A 51 -11.88 1.73 -1.56
N SER A 52 -11.14 2.85 -1.63
CA SER A 52 -11.56 4.14 -1.06
C SER A 52 -12.93 4.55 -1.60
N ARG A 53 -13.12 4.44 -2.92
CA ARG A 53 -14.40 4.75 -3.56
C ARG A 53 -15.52 3.85 -3.04
N ALA A 54 -15.30 2.55 -2.91
CA ALA A 54 -16.28 1.62 -2.38
C ALA A 54 -16.70 1.95 -0.94
N ILE A 55 -15.75 2.39 -0.10
CA ILE A 55 -16.05 2.86 1.27
C ILE A 55 -16.91 4.13 1.26
N LEU A 56 -16.60 5.08 0.38
CA LEU A 56 -17.39 6.32 0.25
C LEU A 56 -18.78 6.07 -0.33
N ASP A 57 -18.90 5.15 -1.30
CA ASP A 57 -20.18 4.74 -1.85
C ASP A 57 -21.03 4.01 -0.79
N TYR A 58 -20.41 3.15 0.03
CA TYR A 58 -21.06 2.59 1.23
C TYR A 58 -21.58 3.70 2.14
N ALA A 59 -20.75 4.69 2.49
CA ALA A 59 -21.15 5.77 3.37
C ALA A 59 -22.34 6.57 2.79
N ASN A 60 -22.35 6.82 1.48
CA ASN A 60 -23.45 7.50 0.80
C ASN A 60 -24.79 6.77 0.99
N ASP A 61 -24.80 5.45 0.91
CA ASP A 61 -25.98 4.63 1.10
C ASP A 61 -26.37 4.45 2.58
N HIS A 62 -25.43 4.69 3.50
CA HIS A 62 -25.60 4.50 4.94
C HIS A 62 -25.66 5.83 5.70
N ARG A 63 -26.50 6.76 5.25
CA ARG A 63 -26.75 8.07 5.89
C ARG A 63 -25.48 8.91 6.06
N GLN A 64 -24.61 8.88 5.09
CA GLN A 64 -23.29 9.56 5.11
C GLN A 64 -22.39 9.10 6.25
N SER A 65 -22.55 7.87 6.74
CA SER A 65 -21.74 7.33 7.84
C SER A 65 -20.75 6.29 7.33
N LEU A 66 -19.51 6.43 7.77
CA LEU A 66 -18.44 5.49 7.48
C LEU A 66 -18.72 4.11 8.12
N PRO A 67 -18.11 3.03 7.62
CA PRO A 67 -18.26 1.71 8.21
C PRO A 67 -17.99 1.72 9.71
N ALA A 68 -18.83 1.01 10.49
CA ALA A 68 -18.68 0.85 11.94
C ALA A 68 -18.38 -0.60 12.26
N GLY A 69 -17.22 -0.85 12.90
CA GLY A 69 -16.84 -2.18 13.36
C GLY A 69 -17.66 -2.61 14.56
N ASP A 70 -17.99 -3.88 14.61
CA ASP A 70 -18.48 -4.54 15.81
C ASP A 70 -17.28 -5.08 16.61
N PRO A 71 -17.05 -4.62 17.84
CA PRO A 71 -15.95 -5.13 18.67
C PRO A 71 -16.04 -6.65 18.96
N SER A 72 -17.22 -7.25 18.79
CA SER A 72 -17.44 -8.69 18.92
C SER A 72 -17.15 -9.48 17.67
N ASP A 73 -16.93 -8.82 16.52
CA ASP A 73 -16.54 -9.48 15.28
C ASP A 73 -15.10 -10.01 15.41
N HIS A 74 -14.94 -11.32 15.36
CA HIS A 74 -13.65 -12.02 15.50
C HIS A 74 -12.72 -11.86 14.28
N ARG A 75 -13.18 -11.20 13.22
CA ARG A 75 -12.33 -10.75 12.13
C ARG A 75 -11.50 -9.60 12.62
N ASP A 76 -10.22 -9.74 12.55
CA ASP A 76 -9.20 -8.82 13.09
C ASP A 76 -9.63 -7.34 13.11
N ILE A 77 -9.11 -6.59 14.07
CA ILE A 77 -9.44 -5.20 14.42
C ILE A 77 -9.34 -4.19 13.26
N TRP A 78 -8.74 -4.55 12.12
CA TRP A 78 -8.53 -3.65 10.97
C TRP A 78 -9.21 -4.09 9.66
N TRP A 79 -9.56 -5.40 9.49
CA TRP A 79 -10.02 -5.94 8.19
C TRP A 79 -11.52 -6.16 8.09
N TRP A 80 -12.27 -6.09 9.19
CA TRP A 80 -13.71 -6.31 9.25
C TRP A 80 -14.52 -5.48 8.24
N TYR A 81 -14.03 -4.30 7.83
CA TYR A 81 -14.72 -3.39 6.92
C TYR A 81 -14.94 -3.98 5.53
N LYS A 82 -14.06 -4.89 5.07
CA LYS A 82 -14.09 -5.43 3.70
C LYS A 82 -15.43 -6.09 3.39
N GLU A 83 -15.97 -6.88 4.32
CA GLU A 83 -17.26 -7.56 4.14
C GLU A 83 -18.42 -6.56 3.94
N MET A 84 -18.34 -5.38 4.53
CA MET A 84 -19.34 -4.33 4.40
C MET A 84 -19.25 -3.61 3.05
N VAL A 85 -18.05 -3.45 2.48
CA VAL A 85 -17.83 -2.58 1.32
C VAL A 85 -17.52 -3.32 0.02
N LYS A 86 -17.18 -4.61 0.07
CA LYS A 86 -16.76 -5.36 -1.12
C LYS A 86 -17.80 -5.40 -2.24
N SER A 87 -19.09 -5.39 -1.91
CA SER A 87 -20.17 -5.34 -2.89
C SER A 87 -20.18 -4.04 -3.70
N TYR A 88 -19.81 -2.91 -3.07
CA TYR A 88 -19.63 -1.61 -3.72
C TYR A 88 -18.40 -1.59 -4.66
N ALA A 89 -17.45 -2.48 -4.40
CA ALA A 89 -16.31 -2.73 -5.29
C ALA A 89 -16.61 -3.74 -6.41
N GLY A 90 -17.86 -4.22 -6.51
CA GLY A 90 -18.31 -5.19 -7.51
C GLY A 90 -17.98 -6.65 -7.18
N LEU A 91 -17.52 -6.94 -5.96
CA LEU A 91 -17.26 -8.31 -5.50
C LEU A 91 -18.50 -8.92 -4.84
N ARG A 92 -18.67 -10.23 -5.00
CA ARG A 92 -19.81 -10.99 -4.45
C ARG A 92 -19.34 -12.31 -3.84
N GLY A 93 -20.13 -12.83 -2.91
CA GLY A 93 -19.83 -14.09 -2.23
C GLY A 93 -18.84 -13.92 -1.08
N GLU A 94 -18.28 -15.02 -0.62
CA GLU A 94 -17.27 -15.03 0.45
C GLU A 94 -15.95 -14.43 0.00
N SER A 95 -15.23 -13.78 0.91
CA SER A 95 -13.91 -13.25 0.62
C SER A 95 -12.91 -14.36 0.32
N SER A 96 -12.01 -14.10 -0.60
CA SER A 96 -11.02 -15.08 -1.05
C SER A 96 -9.75 -14.41 -1.57
N ALA A 97 -8.70 -15.22 -1.78
CA ALA A 97 -7.45 -14.76 -2.39
C ALA A 97 -7.59 -14.28 -3.85
N GLN A 98 -8.75 -14.54 -4.49
CA GLN A 98 -9.10 -14.05 -5.82
C GLN A 98 -9.61 -12.61 -5.82
N ASP A 99 -9.85 -12.03 -4.68
CA ASP A 99 -10.28 -10.62 -4.52
C ASP A 99 -9.11 -9.67 -4.80
N THR A 100 -8.57 -9.72 -6.01
CA THR A 100 -7.33 -9.01 -6.40
C THR A 100 -7.41 -7.49 -6.24
N LEU A 101 -8.61 -6.93 -6.14
CA LEU A 101 -8.80 -5.53 -5.83
C LEU A 101 -8.32 -5.17 -4.42
N PHE A 102 -8.44 -6.11 -3.47
CA PHE A 102 -7.96 -5.93 -2.10
C PHE A 102 -6.51 -6.38 -1.90
N ALA A 103 -5.79 -6.66 -2.98
CA ALA A 103 -4.41 -7.10 -2.97
C ALA A 103 -3.45 -6.01 -3.46
N CYS A 104 -2.40 -5.75 -2.69
CA CYS A 104 -1.22 -5.05 -3.17
C CYS A 104 -0.22 -6.09 -3.72
N PRO A 105 0.25 -5.99 -4.99
CA PRO A 105 1.21 -6.94 -5.56
C PRO A 105 2.57 -6.98 -4.84
N GLU A 106 2.86 -5.99 -4.00
CA GLU A 106 4.09 -5.94 -3.19
C GLU A 106 3.87 -6.44 -1.75
N ASP A 107 2.65 -6.81 -1.38
CA ASP A 107 2.34 -7.36 -0.06
C ASP A 107 3.14 -8.64 0.20
N ARG A 108 3.95 -8.60 1.26
CA ARG A 108 4.82 -9.69 1.70
C ARG A 108 4.49 -10.18 3.10
N GLY A 109 3.34 -9.77 3.62
CA GLY A 109 3.00 -10.00 5.02
C GLY A 109 3.85 -9.15 5.98
N TYR A 110 3.88 -9.57 7.23
CA TYR A 110 4.67 -8.92 8.28
C TYR A 110 5.45 -9.94 9.11
N SER A 111 4.79 -10.67 9.97
CA SER A 111 5.40 -11.68 10.85
C SER A 111 5.48 -13.07 10.21
N SER A 112 4.72 -13.30 9.16
CA SER A 112 4.67 -14.51 8.36
C SER A 112 5.07 -14.18 6.92
N PRO A 113 5.73 -15.07 6.19
CA PRO A 113 6.02 -14.86 4.76
C PRO A 113 4.76 -14.92 3.89
N THR A 114 3.60 -15.24 4.46
CA THR A 114 2.33 -15.27 3.73
C THR A 114 1.80 -13.85 3.59
N PRO A 115 1.56 -13.36 2.36
CA PRO A 115 0.93 -12.07 2.12
C PRO A 115 -0.44 -11.99 2.80
N PHE A 116 -0.81 -10.81 3.29
CA PHE A 116 -2.11 -10.59 3.92
C PHE A 116 -3.28 -10.94 2.99
N HIS A 117 -3.21 -10.56 1.72
CA HIS A 117 -4.24 -10.88 0.73
C HIS A 117 -4.37 -12.38 0.38
N ARG A 118 -3.55 -13.24 0.94
CA ARG A 118 -3.65 -14.71 0.81
C ARG A 118 -4.02 -15.40 2.10
N ASN A 119 -4.29 -14.65 3.16
CA ASN A 119 -4.56 -15.21 4.48
C ASN A 119 -6.00 -14.88 4.90
N PRO A 120 -6.82 -15.90 5.22
CA PRO A 120 -8.20 -15.70 5.66
C PRO A 120 -8.31 -14.91 6.97
N HIS A 121 -7.31 -14.99 7.84
CA HIS A 121 -7.27 -14.23 9.09
C HIS A 121 -7.33 -12.72 8.86
N PHE A 122 -6.81 -12.25 7.73
CA PHE A 122 -6.79 -10.85 7.31
C PHE A 122 -7.82 -10.55 6.23
N ASP A 123 -8.87 -11.33 6.18
CA ASP A 123 -9.95 -11.23 5.18
C ASP A 123 -9.43 -11.09 3.74
N TYR A 124 -8.33 -11.75 3.44
CA TYR A 124 -7.67 -11.70 2.13
C TYR A 124 -7.42 -10.27 1.63
N SER A 125 -7.02 -9.34 2.53
CA SER A 125 -6.77 -7.95 2.16
C SER A 125 -5.40 -7.45 2.61
N SER A 126 -4.70 -6.78 1.72
CA SER A 126 -3.49 -5.99 2.00
C SER A 126 -3.82 -4.63 2.64
N TYR A 127 -5.09 -4.21 2.54
CA TYR A 127 -5.54 -2.88 2.94
C TYR A 127 -6.36 -2.95 4.20
N VAL A 128 -6.21 -1.93 5.04
CA VAL A 128 -6.87 -1.80 6.33
C VAL A 128 -7.61 -0.47 6.39
N PHE A 129 -8.76 -0.49 7.05
CA PHE A 129 -9.56 0.71 7.26
C PHE A 129 -9.07 1.47 8.50
N ASN A 130 -9.16 2.79 8.48
CA ASN A 130 -8.91 3.63 9.65
C ASN A 130 -10.07 3.57 10.64
N GLY A 131 -10.36 2.37 11.10
CA GLY A 131 -11.49 2.06 11.96
C GLY A 131 -11.12 1.03 13.04
N VAL A 132 -9.88 1.11 13.55
CA VAL A 132 -9.40 0.19 14.58
C VAL A 132 -10.35 0.14 15.78
N THR A 133 -10.74 -1.06 16.19
CA THR A 133 -11.73 -1.26 17.27
C THR A 133 -11.13 -1.29 18.67
N LEU A 134 -9.85 -0.92 18.83
CA LEU A 134 -9.19 -0.84 20.13
C LEU A 134 -9.60 0.45 20.87
N PRO A 135 -9.98 0.34 22.17
CA PRO A 135 -10.32 1.51 22.95
C PRO A 135 -9.20 2.55 23.02
N GLY A 136 -9.55 3.81 22.87
CA GLY A 136 -8.61 4.93 22.99
C GLY A 136 -7.74 5.18 21.75
N MET A 137 -7.84 4.35 20.70
CA MET A 137 -7.13 4.60 19.44
C MET A 137 -7.86 5.62 18.57
N PRO A 138 -7.13 6.60 17.98
CA PRO A 138 -7.72 7.52 17.03
C PRO A 138 -8.18 6.76 15.79
N ASN A 139 -9.43 6.99 15.38
CA ASN A 139 -10.03 6.36 14.20
C ASN A 139 -11.27 7.12 13.74
N ILE A 140 -11.87 6.68 12.64
CA ILE A 140 -13.07 7.29 12.04
C ILE A 140 -14.25 6.31 11.92
N SER A 141 -14.20 5.16 12.60
CA SER A 141 -15.24 4.13 12.56
C SER A 141 -16.61 4.69 12.93
N GLY A 142 -17.62 4.47 12.09
CA GLY A 142 -19.00 4.89 12.32
C GLY A 142 -19.28 6.39 12.29
N LEU A 143 -18.26 7.22 12.07
CA LEU A 143 -18.46 8.66 12.03
C LEU A 143 -19.19 9.10 10.75
N PRO A 144 -20.08 10.11 10.85
CA PRO A 144 -20.60 10.74 9.66
C PRO A 144 -19.47 11.50 8.91
N LEU A 145 -19.49 11.49 7.58
CA LEU A 145 -18.48 12.18 6.76
C LEU A 145 -18.33 13.66 7.14
N ALA A 146 -19.44 14.32 7.48
CA ALA A 146 -19.44 15.72 7.91
C ALA A 146 -18.71 15.98 9.26
N ALA A 147 -18.44 14.93 10.05
CA ALA A 147 -17.68 15.05 11.30
C ALA A 147 -16.17 15.09 11.05
N VAL A 148 -15.70 14.68 9.87
CA VAL A 148 -14.30 14.72 9.51
C VAL A 148 -13.92 16.12 9.07
N LYS A 149 -13.16 16.83 9.90
CA LYS A 149 -12.86 18.26 9.68
C LYS A 149 -11.81 18.49 8.59
N ARG A 150 -10.91 17.56 8.38
CA ARG A 150 -9.83 17.63 7.39
C ARG A 150 -9.77 16.37 6.54
N PRO A 151 -10.78 16.15 5.65
CA PRO A 151 -10.90 14.93 4.87
C PRO A 151 -9.68 14.68 3.97
N GLU A 152 -9.00 15.75 3.53
CA GLU A 152 -7.78 15.70 2.72
C GLU A 152 -6.53 15.23 3.50
N ARG A 153 -6.60 15.17 4.83
CA ARG A 153 -5.52 14.70 5.70
C ARG A 153 -5.90 13.50 6.55
N THR A 154 -7.18 13.21 6.66
CA THR A 154 -7.67 12.10 7.47
C THR A 154 -7.63 10.82 6.65
N LEU A 155 -6.87 9.84 7.14
CA LEU A 155 -6.77 8.52 6.49
C LEU A 155 -8.13 7.84 6.46
N LEU A 156 -8.46 7.21 5.32
CA LEU A 156 -9.65 6.40 5.12
C LEU A 156 -9.30 4.91 5.13
N VAL A 157 -8.45 4.52 4.20
CA VAL A 157 -7.97 3.15 4.01
C VAL A 157 -6.54 3.19 3.52
N MET A 158 -5.72 2.24 3.92
CA MET A 158 -4.29 2.29 3.66
C MET A 158 -3.69 0.88 3.57
N GLU A 159 -2.50 0.77 3.01
CA GLU A 159 -1.70 -0.43 3.17
C GLU A 159 -1.45 -0.69 4.66
N TRP A 160 -1.47 -1.95 5.08
CA TRP A 160 -1.23 -2.28 6.50
C TRP A 160 0.07 -1.68 7.04
N THR A 161 1.10 -1.60 6.19
CA THR A 161 2.40 -1.02 6.55
C THR A 161 2.36 0.45 6.97
N ALA A 162 1.27 1.17 6.72
CA ALA A 162 1.10 2.54 7.20
C ALA A 162 0.92 2.65 8.73
N HIS A 163 0.60 1.54 9.41
CA HIS A 163 0.48 1.50 10.87
C HIS A 163 1.83 1.47 11.60
N ALA A 164 2.88 1.10 10.89
CA ALA A 164 4.23 1.04 11.43
C ALA A 164 5.21 1.63 10.40
N PRO A 165 6.38 2.13 10.79
CA PRO A 165 7.35 2.71 9.87
C PRO A 165 8.03 1.64 9.01
N LEU A 166 7.25 0.98 8.20
CA LEU A 166 7.62 -0.07 7.25
C LEU A 166 7.02 0.25 5.87
N SER A 167 7.57 -0.34 4.85
CA SER A 167 7.01 -0.27 3.50
C SER A 167 7.26 -1.56 2.73
N TRP A 168 6.26 -2.04 2.02
CA TRP A 168 6.44 -3.10 1.04
C TRP A 168 7.16 -2.61 -0.22
N HIS A 169 7.12 -1.30 -0.48
CA HIS A 169 7.67 -0.69 -1.70
C HIS A 169 9.14 -0.29 -1.56
N GLU A 170 9.51 0.44 -0.51
CA GLU A 170 10.86 0.99 -0.34
C GLU A 170 11.69 0.23 0.68
N SER A 171 11.19 -0.06 1.86
CA SER A 171 11.96 -0.67 2.93
C SER A 171 12.15 -2.19 2.82
N ARG A 172 11.32 -2.88 2.10
CA ARG A 172 11.36 -4.33 1.84
C ARG A 172 11.42 -5.25 3.08
N THR A 173 11.13 -4.77 4.24
CA THR A 173 11.20 -5.56 5.47
C THR A 173 9.83 -5.78 6.06
N GLY A 174 8.96 -6.47 5.45
CA GLY A 174 7.71 -6.92 6.06
C GLY A 174 7.93 -8.05 7.06
N ARG A 175 8.94 -7.97 7.96
CA ARG A 175 9.24 -9.00 8.96
C ARG A 175 9.06 -8.45 10.36
N GLN A 176 8.58 -9.30 11.25
CA GLN A 176 8.59 -9.02 12.68
C GLN A 176 10.04 -8.69 13.12
N ASN A 177 10.20 -7.66 13.97
CA ASN A 177 11.49 -7.15 14.42
C ASN A 177 12.41 -6.61 13.31
N ALA A 178 11.88 -6.34 12.13
CA ALA A 178 12.64 -5.63 11.12
C ALA A 178 12.96 -4.21 11.63
N PRO A 179 14.12 -3.63 11.29
CA PRO A 179 14.40 -2.26 11.63
C PRO A 179 13.35 -1.37 10.98
N PHE A 180 12.77 -0.46 11.76
CA PHE A 180 11.93 0.60 11.24
C PHE A 180 12.78 1.63 10.51
N TYR A 181 12.20 2.30 9.52
CA TYR A 181 12.91 3.23 8.66
C TYR A 181 12.31 4.62 8.74
N SER A 182 13.16 5.62 8.89
CA SER A 182 12.74 7.02 8.87
C SER A 182 12.23 7.51 7.52
N ASP A 183 12.47 6.74 6.46
CA ASP A 183 12.09 7.04 5.07
C ASP A 183 11.04 6.08 4.52
N ALA A 184 10.44 5.25 5.36
CA ALA A 184 9.37 4.34 4.95
C ALA A 184 8.19 5.12 4.35
N LYS A 185 7.65 4.64 3.22
CA LYS A 185 6.47 5.20 2.58
C LYS A 185 5.47 4.09 2.26
N SER A 186 4.20 4.39 2.42
CA SER A 186 3.09 3.49 2.08
C SER A 186 2.05 4.20 1.22
N VAL A 187 1.29 3.41 0.46
CA VAL A 187 0.15 3.94 -0.27
C VAL A 187 -1.01 4.08 0.69
N VAL A 188 -1.56 5.29 0.79
CA VAL A 188 -2.66 5.63 1.69
C VAL A 188 -3.76 6.37 0.94
N GLY A 189 -5.01 6.12 1.32
CA GLY A 189 -6.19 6.81 0.82
C GLY A 189 -6.81 7.67 1.91
N PHE A 190 -7.36 8.80 1.53
CA PHE A 190 -7.93 9.82 2.40
C PHE A 190 -9.44 9.90 2.27
N VAL A 191 -10.08 10.55 3.24
CA VAL A 191 -11.55 10.65 3.30
C VAL A 191 -12.12 11.49 2.14
N ASP A 192 -11.36 12.40 1.56
CA ASP A 192 -11.74 13.12 0.33
C ASP A 192 -11.65 12.28 -0.94
N GLY A 193 -11.13 11.04 -0.84
CA GLY A 193 -11.02 10.06 -1.93
C GLY A 193 -9.67 10.08 -2.66
N HIS A 194 -8.77 11.01 -2.38
CA HIS A 194 -7.45 10.96 -3.02
C HIS A 194 -6.55 9.86 -2.43
N VAL A 195 -5.57 9.44 -3.19
CA VAL A 195 -4.57 8.43 -2.79
C VAL A 195 -3.18 9.01 -2.97
N SER A 196 -2.32 8.81 -2.00
CA SER A 196 -0.94 9.30 -2.00
C SER A 196 0.05 8.22 -1.59
N PHE A 197 1.29 8.35 -2.06
CA PHE A 197 2.43 7.58 -1.57
C PHE A 197 3.17 8.42 -0.54
N THR A 198 2.85 8.20 0.74
CA THR A 198 3.10 9.11 1.86
C THR A 198 4.19 8.57 2.79
N PRO A 199 5.13 9.42 3.27
CA PRO A 199 6.03 9.05 4.34
C PRO A 199 5.25 8.65 5.60
N ILE A 200 5.70 7.58 6.26
CA ILE A 200 5.07 7.04 7.46
C ILE A 200 5.81 7.53 8.70
N TYR A 201 5.04 7.89 9.71
CA TYR A 201 5.53 8.37 10.98
C TYR A 201 6.61 7.45 11.57
N PHE A 202 7.68 8.08 12.01
CA PHE A 202 8.81 7.43 12.66
C PHE A 202 9.33 8.29 13.81
N ASP A 203 9.35 7.73 14.99
CA ASP A 203 9.96 8.32 16.20
C ASP A 203 11.05 7.41 16.80
N GLY A 204 11.47 6.40 16.03
CA GLY A 204 12.42 5.39 16.46
C GLY A 204 11.79 4.11 17.01
N TYR A 205 10.51 4.10 17.36
CA TYR A 205 9.92 2.94 18.04
C TYR A 205 8.42 2.71 17.82
N ASN A 206 7.60 3.72 17.58
CA ASN A 206 6.14 3.61 17.73
C ASN A 206 5.38 3.26 16.46
N ALA A 207 4.25 2.60 16.66
CA ALA A 207 3.23 2.43 15.63
C ALA A 207 2.51 3.77 15.36
N ALA A 208 2.36 4.12 14.09
CA ALA A 208 1.79 5.41 13.68
C ALA A 208 0.34 5.59 14.17
N TYR A 209 -0.45 4.53 14.17
CA TYR A 209 -1.87 4.56 14.56
C TYR A 209 -2.12 4.87 16.05
N THR A 210 -1.08 4.90 16.89
CA THR A 210 -1.20 5.28 18.30
C THR A 210 -0.99 6.78 18.53
N GLN A 211 -0.63 7.53 17.50
CA GLN A 211 -0.31 8.96 17.56
C GLN A 211 -1.41 9.80 16.94
N ASP A 212 -1.80 10.89 17.63
CA ASP A 212 -2.69 11.90 17.09
C ASP A 212 -2.68 13.19 17.94
N PRO A 213 -2.30 14.35 17.42
CA PRO A 213 -1.86 14.59 16.03
C PRO A 213 -0.46 14.05 15.74
N ILE A 214 -0.18 13.79 14.46
CA ILE A 214 1.12 13.34 13.98
C ILE A 214 1.90 14.57 13.47
N ASN A 215 2.70 15.16 14.34
CA ASN A 215 3.46 16.36 14.01
C ASN A 215 4.54 16.08 12.96
N GLY A 216 4.61 16.93 11.93
CA GLY A 216 5.58 16.80 10.84
C GLY A 216 5.18 15.87 9.70
N TYR A 217 3.96 15.32 9.74
CA TYR A 217 3.39 14.45 8.69
C TYR A 217 2.10 15.04 8.13
N ASP A 218 1.82 14.76 6.85
CA ASP A 218 0.67 15.28 6.14
C ASP A 218 -0.57 14.38 6.24
N TYR A 219 -0.70 13.61 7.29
CA TYR A 219 -1.85 12.77 7.55
C TYR A 219 -2.16 12.68 9.05
N GLN A 220 -3.38 12.20 9.36
CA GLN A 220 -3.86 11.94 10.71
C GLN A 220 -4.85 10.79 10.72
N TYR A 221 -5.04 10.16 11.89
CA TYR A 221 -6.01 9.08 12.08
C TYR A 221 -7.36 9.60 12.59
N SER A 222 -7.39 10.66 13.39
CA SER A 222 -8.64 11.21 13.94
C SER A 222 -9.40 12.10 12.95
N ALA A 223 -10.68 12.27 13.22
CA ALA A 223 -11.55 13.18 12.47
C ALA A 223 -11.38 14.67 12.83
N LYS A 224 -10.50 15.01 13.79
CA LYS A 224 -10.38 16.36 14.40
C LYS A 224 -9.64 17.35 13.52
#